data_3382356462376ba21c01d8815c0413b4
#
_entry.id   3382356462376ba21c01d8815c0413b4
#
_cell.length_a   1.000
_cell.length_b   1.000
_cell.length_c   1.000
_cell.angle_alpha   90.00
_cell.angle_beta   90.00
_cell.angle_gamma   90.00
#
_symmetry.space_group_name_H-M   'P 1'
#
loop_
_entity.id
_entity.type
_entity.pdbx_description
1 polymer ?
#
loop_
_entity_poly.entity_id
_entity_poly.type
_entity_poly.pdbx_seq_one_letter_code
_entity_poly.pdbx_strand_id
1 'polypeptide(L)'
;GQNEFEEIDLIQKGGNYGWNIREGFHCLKKNPGCVENFLIDPIHEYSREEGQSITGGYVYRGKEIPKLVGSYLYGDFVTGKIWALKQKNGKKISNELVIQVPFQISTFGQDISGEVYFTDFGSGNIFRIAKKN
;
A
#
# COMPACT_ATOMS: atom_id res chain seq x y z
N GLY A 1 -5.98 3.13 7.54
CA GLY A 1 -7.40 2.97 7.92
C GLY A 1 -7.59 2.65 9.39
N GLN A 2 -8.83 2.66 9.83
CA GLN A 2 -9.17 2.43 11.24
C GLN A 2 -10.06 1.19 11.40
N ASN A 3 -11.21 1.17 10.74
CA ASN A 3 -12.25 0.17 10.99
C ASN A 3 -12.60 -0.69 9.77
N GLU A 4 -12.81 -0.10 8.61
CA GLU A 4 -13.42 -0.76 7.45
C GLU A 4 -12.51 -0.80 6.23
N PHE A 5 -11.66 0.23 6.02
CA PHE A 5 -10.83 0.35 4.83
C PHE A 5 -9.39 0.67 5.19
N GLU A 6 -8.47 0.17 4.37
CA GLU A 6 -7.08 0.62 4.27
C GLU A 6 -6.91 1.40 2.97
N GLU A 7 -6.00 2.40 2.95
CA GLU A 7 -5.88 3.31 1.81
C GLU A 7 -4.43 3.57 1.41
N ILE A 8 -4.25 3.95 0.15
CA ILE A 8 -2.98 4.38 -0.43
C ILE A 8 -3.15 5.75 -1.06
N ASP A 9 -2.29 6.67 -0.64
CA ASP A 9 -2.30 8.06 -1.06
C ASP A 9 -1.09 8.43 -1.91
N LEU A 10 -1.27 9.42 -2.78
CA LEU A 10 -0.17 10.17 -3.38
C LEU A 10 0.08 11.42 -2.56
N ILE A 11 1.09 11.37 -1.69
CA ILE A 11 1.35 12.42 -0.72
C ILE A 11 1.81 13.71 -1.39
N GLN A 12 1.13 14.82 -1.09
CA GLN A 12 1.46 16.17 -1.48
C GLN A 12 1.71 17.03 -0.24
N LYS A 13 2.68 17.93 -0.30
CA LYS A 13 2.97 18.82 0.81
C LYS A 13 1.76 19.66 1.16
N GLY A 14 1.31 19.62 2.42
CA GLY A 14 0.13 20.34 2.92
C GLY A 14 -1.21 19.72 2.52
N GLY A 15 -1.21 18.54 1.91
CA GLY A 15 -2.44 17.83 1.57
C GLY A 15 -3.21 17.33 2.79
N ASN A 16 -4.54 17.39 2.73
CA ASN A 16 -5.43 16.82 3.74
C ASN A 16 -6.15 15.61 3.13
N TYR A 17 -5.84 14.41 3.64
CA TYR A 17 -6.37 13.12 3.15
C TYR A 17 -7.61 12.62 3.92
N GLY A 18 -8.20 13.51 4.70
CA GLY A 18 -9.56 13.34 5.23
C GLY A 18 -9.69 12.68 6.60
N TRP A 19 -8.65 12.07 7.14
CA TRP A 19 -8.73 11.50 8.49
C TRP A 19 -8.92 12.64 9.53
N ASN A 20 -9.87 12.55 10.44
CA ASN A 20 -10.83 11.47 10.78
C ASN A 20 -12.29 11.81 10.31
N ILE A 21 -12.40 12.47 9.18
CA ILE A 21 -13.67 12.77 8.53
C ILE A 21 -14.04 11.67 7.55
N ARG A 22 -13.01 11.12 6.86
CA ARG A 22 -13.08 9.99 5.93
C ARG A 22 -12.18 8.84 6.36
N GLU A 23 -12.53 7.64 5.88
CA GLU A 23 -11.71 6.45 5.86
C GLU A 23 -11.80 5.87 4.44
N GLY A 24 -10.67 5.86 3.72
CA GLY A 24 -10.69 5.60 2.29
C GLY A 24 -11.54 6.64 1.53
N PHE A 25 -12.35 6.18 0.59
CA PHE A 25 -13.32 7.02 -0.12
C PHE A 25 -14.59 7.29 0.68
N HIS A 26 -14.70 6.79 1.91
CA HIS A 26 -15.95 6.74 2.66
C HIS A 26 -16.01 7.77 3.79
N CYS A 27 -17.18 8.33 3.98
CA CYS A 27 -17.45 9.24 5.09
C CYS A 27 -17.54 8.48 6.41
N LEU A 28 -16.73 8.85 7.40
CA LEU A 28 -16.89 8.36 8.76
C LEU A 28 -18.06 9.09 9.43
N LYS A 29 -19.10 8.33 9.74
CA LYS A 29 -20.36 8.85 10.33
C LYS A 29 -21.04 9.91 9.45
N LYS A 30 -22.12 10.51 9.91
CA LYS A 30 -22.76 11.65 9.26
C LYS A 30 -21.98 12.95 9.55
N ASN A 31 -20.77 13.05 9.03
CA ASN A 31 -19.95 14.26 9.22
C ASN A 31 -20.25 15.26 8.08
N PRO A 32 -20.73 16.47 8.37
CA PRO A 32 -21.03 17.48 7.36
C PRO A 32 -19.84 17.87 6.50
N GLY A 33 -18.60 17.80 7.05
CA GLY A 33 -17.36 18.13 6.34
C GLY A 33 -16.87 17.04 5.37
N CYS A 34 -17.57 15.92 5.27
CA CYS A 34 -17.12 14.80 4.45
C CYS A 34 -17.12 15.09 2.94
N VAL A 35 -17.95 16.03 2.48
CA VAL A 35 -18.05 16.42 1.06
C VAL A 35 -17.21 17.65 0.71
N GLU A 36 -16.36 18.09 1.62
CA GLU A 36 -15.53 19.27 1.41
C GLU A 36 -14.50 19.04 0.29
N ASN A 37 -14.43 19.96 -0.65
CA ASN A 37 -13.61 19.87 -1.86
C ASN A 37 -12.09 19.99 -1.59
N PHE A 38 -11.67 20.31 -0.36
CA PHE A 38 -10.25 20.38 0.01
C PHE A 38 -9.68 19.06 0.51
N LEU A 39 -10.50 18.02 0.67
CA LEU A 39 -10.03 16.68 1.02
C LEU A 39 -9.52 15.95 -0.23
N ILE A 40 -8.34 15.35 -0.12
CA ILE A 40 -7.73 14.60 -1.21
C ILE A 40 -8.14 13.14 -1.06
N ASP A 41 -8.73 12.57 -2.10
CA ASP A 41 -9.09 11.16 -2.14
C ASP A 41 -7.84 10.28 -2.32
N PRO A 42 -7.83 9.08 -1.73
CA PRO A 42 -6.78 8.09 -2.01
C PRO A 42 -6.82 7.64 -3.47
N ILE A 43 -5.71 7.08 -3.94
CA ILE A 43 -5.67 6.47 -5.28
C ILE A 43 -6.16 5.01 -5.27
N HIS A 44 -6.20 4.39 -4.11
CA HIS A 44 -6.69 3.03 -3.91
C HIS A 44 -7.08 2.81 -2.45
N GLU A 45 -8.09 1.99 -2.26
CA GLU A 45 -8.45 1.42 -0.97
C GLU A 45 -8.74 -0.08 -1.10
N TYR A 46 -8.72 -0.79 0.02
CA TYR A 46 -9.21 -2.15 0.13
C TYR A 46 -9.95 -2.37 1.47
N SER A 47 -10.94 -3.26 1.45
CA SER A 47 -11.76 -3.56 2.61
C SER A 47 -11.11 -4.58 3.54
N ARG A 48 -11.72 -4.78 4.72
CA ARG A 48 -11.30 -5.80 5.69
C ARG A 48 -11.41 -7.25 5.19
N GLU A 49 -12.12 -7.48 4.09
CA GLU A 49 -12.17 -8.79 3.42
C GLU A 49 -10.88 -9.07 2.64
N GLU A 50 -10.23 -8.04 2.12
CA GLU A 50 -8.97 -8.18 1.38
C GLU A 50 -7.74 -8.17 2.27
N GLY A 51 -7.73 -7.34 3.33
CA GLY A 51 -6.63 -7.20 4.28
C GLY A 51 -7.07 -6.39 5.50
N GLN A 52 -6.17 -6.22 6.48
CA GLN A 52 -6.57 -5.63 7.76
C GLN A 52 -5.65 -4.51 8.25
N SER A 53 -4.40 -4.46 7.78
CA SER A 53 -3.44 -3.46 8.23
C SER A 53 -2.36 -3.27 7.18
N ILE A 54 -2.46 -2.18 6.45
CA ILE A 54 -1.51 -1.86 5.39
C ILE A 54 -0.13 -1.55 5.96
N THR A 55 0.90 -2.13 5.33
CA THR A 55 2.30 -1.78 5.53
C THR A 55 2.80 -1.13 4.25
N GLY A 56 3.23 0.13 4.37
CA GLY A 56 3.80 0.87 3.26
C GLY A 56 5.13 0.29 2.81
N GLY A 57 5.51 0.62 1.58
CA GLY A 57 6.63 0.02 0.88
C GLY A 57 7.39 0.98 -0.03
N TYR A 58 7.78 0.50 -1.19
CA TYR A 58 8.63 1.23 -2.13
C TYR A 58 8.16 1.10 -3.57
N VAL A 59 8.45 2.12 -4.38
CA VAL A 59 8.35 1.99 -5.83
C VAL A 59 9.51 1.12 -6.32
N TYR A 60 9.21 -0.03 -6.89
CA TYR A 60 10.22 -0.96 -7.38
C TYR A 60 11.05 -0.35 -8.52
N ARG A 61 12.36 -0.31 -8.34
CA ARG A 61 13.36 0.23 -9.27
C ARG A 61 14.41 -0.80 -9.67
N GLY A 62 14.32 -2.03 -9.14
CA GLY A 62 15.21 -3.12 -9.41
C GLY A 62 15.18 -3.63 -10.84
N LYS A 63 16.10 -4.52 -11.17
CA LYS A 63 16.24 -5.10 -12.53
C LYS A 63 15.83 -6.57 -12.59
N GLU A 64 15.76 -7.25 -11.45
CA GLU A 64 15.48 -8.70 -11.40
C GLU A 64 14.06 -9.06 -11.82
N ILE A 65 13.08 -8.14 -11.58
CA ILE A 65 11.69 -8.37 -11.93
C ILE A 65 11.18 -7.22 -12.83
N PRO A 66 11.50 -7.20 -14.12
CA PRO A 66 11.20 -6.08 -15.02
C PRO A 66 9.72 -5.68 -15.05
N LYS A 67 8.81 -6.64 -14.90
CA LYS A 67 7.35 -6.38 -14.89
C LYS A 67 6.89 -5.51 -13.71
N LEU A 68 7.67 -5.46 -12.62
CA LEU A 68 7.35 -4.67 -11.44
C LEU A 68 7.92 -3.24 -11.49
N VAL A 69 8.81 -2.94 -12.43
CA VAL A 69 9.44 -1.61 -12.51
C VAL A 69 8.39 -0.51 -12.59
N GLY A 70 8.50 0.48 -11.70
CA GLY A 70 7.57 1.59 -11.56
C GLY A 70 6.29 1.28 -10.76
N SER A 71 6.10 0.05 -10.30
CA SER A 71 4.99 -0.31 -9.41
C SER A 71 5.34 0.03 -7.96
N TYR A 72 4.39 0.57 -7.21
CA TYR A 72 4.49 0.69 -5.77
C TYR A 72 4.16 -0.66 -5.13
N LEU A 73 5.16 -1.25 -4.45
CA LEU A 73 5.00 -2.48 -3.70
C LEU A 73 4.62 -2.14 -2.26
N TYR A 74 3.55 -2.74 -1.78
CA TYR A 74 3.07 -2.60 -0.40
C TYR A 74 2.47 -3.93 0.07
N GLY A 75 2.31 -4.09 1.36
CA GLY A 75 1.79 -5.32 1.94
C GLY A 75 0.72 -5.08 2.98
N ASP A 76 0.17 -6.19 3.46
CA ASP A 76 -0.71 -6.22 4.61
C ASP A 76 -0.07 -7.05 5.73
N PHE A 77 0.02 -6.44 6.92
CA PHE A 77 0.65 -7.04 8.09
C PHE A 77 -0.01 -8.35 8.52
N VAL A 78 -1.34 -8.42 8.45
CA VAL A 78 -2.09 -9.57 8.99
C VAL A 78 -2.16 -10.70 7.99
N THR A 79 -2.44 -10.39 6.72
CA THR A 79 -2.68 -11.43 5.70
C THR A 79 -1.43 -11.90 4.99
N GLY A 80 -0.32 -11.17 5.11
CA GLY A 80 0.92 -11.45 4.40
C GLY A 80 0.85 -11.24 2.89
N LYS A 81 -0.18 -10.57 2.40
CA LYS A 81 -0.31 -10.23 0.98
C LYS A 81 0.64 -9.09 0.61
N ILE A 82 1.25 -9.16 -0.57
CA ILE A 82 2.04 -8.09 -1.16
C ILE A 82 1.45 -7.79 -2.54
N TRP A 83 1.11 -6.52 -2.78
CA TRP A 83 0.56 -6.04 -4.05
C TRP A 83 1.54 -5.12 -4.77
N ALA A 84 1.32 -5.00 -6.08
CA ALA A 84 1.97 -4.05 -6.97
C ALA A 84 0.94 -3.11 -7.56
N LEU A 85 0.94 -1.86 -7.13
CA LEU A 85 0.06 -0.81 -7.63
C LEU A 85 0.77 0.01 -8.68
N LYS A 86 0.13 0.16 -9.85
CA LYS A 86 0.55 1.10 -10.91
C LYS A 86 -0.39 2.27 -11.00
N GLN A 87 0.17 3.46 -11.15
CA GLN A 87 -0.58 4.69 -11.34
C GLN A 87 -0.05 5.50 -12.53
N LYS A 88 -0.91 6.36 -13.09
CA LYS A 88 -0.53 7.37 -14.08
C LYS A 88 -1.36 8.62 -13.85
N ASN A 89 -0.70 9.77 -13.76
CA ASN A 89 -1.34 11.07 -13.54
C ASN A 89 -2.30 11.07 -12.32
N GLY A 90 -1.86 10.44 -11.21
CA GLY A 90 -2.65 10.38 -9.98
C GLY A 90 -3.80 9.38 -9.98
N LYS A 91 -3.94 8.56 -11.01
CA LYS A 91 -5.01 7.54 -11.09
C LYS A 91 -4.44 6.13 -11.09
N LYS A 92 -5.07 5.23 -10.34
CA LYS A 92 -4.74 3.81 -10.36
C LYS A 92 -4.98 3.23 -11.74
N ILE A 93 -3.97 2.52 -12.27
CA ILE A 93 -4.07 1.73 -13.50
C ILE A 93 -4.34 0.27 -13.16
N SER A 94 -3.57 -0.30 -12.24
CA SER A 94 -3.74 -1.67 -11.77
C SER A 94 -3.30 -1.80 -10.31
N ASN A 95 -3.82 -2.83 -9.64
CA ASN A 95 -3.35 -3.31 -8.34
C ASN A 95 -3.37 -4.83 -8.40
N GLU A 96 -2.20 -5.44 -8.48
CA GLU A 96 -2.05 -6.87 -8.68
C GLU A 96 -1.43 -7.53 -7.45
N LEU A 97 -2.02 -8.64 -6.98
CA LEU A 97 -1.41 -9.47 -5.96
C LEU A 97 -0.14 -10.11 -6.54
N VAL A 98 1.01 -9.77 -5.96
CA VAL A 98 2.32 -10.32 -6.38
C VAL A 98 2.56 -11.67 -5.71
N ILE A 99 2.34 -11.73 -4.40
CA ILE A 99 2.54 -12.92 -3.58
C ILE A 99 1.75 -12.78 -2.27
N GLN A 100 1.42 -13.92 -1.69
CA GLN A 100 1.00 -14.02 -0.29
C GLN A 100 2.00 -14.92 0.45
N VAL A 101 2.52 -14.41 1.56
CA VAL A 101 3.50 -15.10 2.40
C VAL A 101 2.87 -15.44 3.76
N PRO A 102 3.32 -16.53 4.43
CA PRO A 102 2.82 -16.89 5.75
C PRO A 102 3.50 -16.08 6.87
N PHE A 103 3.75 -14.80 6.64
CA PHE A 103 4.50 -13.90 7.51
C PHE A 103 3.72 -12.63 7.80
N GLN A 104 4.00 -12.01 8.94
CA GLN A 104 3.48 -10.69 9.31
C GLN A 104 4.44 -9.60 8.81
N ILE A 105 4.06 -8.93 7.75
CA ILE A 105 4.92 -7.94 7.06
C ILE A 105 4.99 -6.66 7.88
N SER A 106 6.08 -6.45 8.61
CA SER A 106 6.23 -5.30 9.52
C SER A 106 6.82 -4.06 8.87
N THR A 107 7.66 -4.21 7.85
CA THR A 107 8.22 -3.07 7.11
C THR A 107 8.80 -3.52 5.77
N PHE A 108 9.11 -2.55 4.91
CA PHE A 108 9.85 -2.74 3.68
C PHE A 108 11.15 -1.96 3.69
N GLY A 109 12.11 -2.41 2.89
CA GLY A 109 13.36 -1.74 2.62
C GLY A 109 13.73 -1.87 1.14
N GLN A 110 14.61 -0.98 0.67
CA GLN A 110 15.13 -1.03 -0.69
C GLN A 110 16.63 -0.89 -0.67
N ASP A 111 17.33 -1.72 -1.44
CA ASP A 111 18.78 -1.60 -1.60
C ASP A 111 19.15 -0.56 -2.67
N ILE A 112 20.46 -0.31 -2.80
CA ILE A 112 20.99 0.64 -3.78
C ILE A 112 20.73 0.25 -5.24
N SER A 113 20.43 -1.03 -5.49
CA SER A 113 20.08 -1.55 -6.81
C SER A 113 18.58 -1.38 -7.12
N GLY A 114 17.79 -0.96 -6.13
CA GLY A 114 16.34 -0.79 -6.25
C GLY A 114 15.55 -2.09 -6.02
N GLU A 115 16.20 -3.16 -5.55
CA GLU A 115 15.53 -4.38 -5.15
C GLU A 115 14.85 -4.20 -3.79
N VAL A 116 13.66 -4.80 -3.63
CA VAL A 116 12.81 -4.57 -2.47
C VAL A 116 12.84 -5.77 -1.53
N TYR A 117 12.92 -5.47 -0.25
CA TYR A 117 12.94 -6.40 0.87
C TYR A 117 11.76 -6.13 1.79
N PHE A 118 11.36 -7.12 2.56
CA PHE A 118 10.43 -6.97 3.67
C PHE A 118 10.89 -7.77 4.89
N THR A 119 10.37 -7.41 6.05
CA THR A 119 10.68 -8.11 7.31
C THR A 119 9.45 -8.82 7.84
N ASP A 120 9.67 -10.01 8.42
CA ASP A 120 8.67 -10.72 9.18
C ASP A 120 8.74 -10.32 10.66
N PHE A 121 7.62 -9.87 11.21
CA PHE A 121 7.51 -9.47 12.61
C PHE A 121 7.73 -10.65 13.56
N GLY A 122 7.25 -11.83 13.20
CA GLY A 122 7.30 -12.99 14.08
C GLY A 122 8.70 -13.60 14.24
N SER A 123 9.44 -13.74 13.13
CA SER A 123 10.76 -14.37 13.14
C SER A 123 11.94 -13.38 13.16
N GLY A 124 11.69 -12.11 12.86
CA GLY A 124 12.74 -11.09 12.69
C GLY A 124 13.57 -11.26 11.41
N ASN A 125 13.19 -12.18 10.52
CA ASN A 125 13.93 -12.41 9.27
C ASN A 125 13.64 -11.31 8.24
N ILE A 126 14.65 -11.11 7.35
CA ILE A 126 14.56 -10.23 6.19
C ILE A 126 14.44 -11.09 4.94
N PHE A 127 13.45 -10.82 4.11
CA PHE A 127 13.20 -11.51 2.86
C PHE A 127 13.34 -10.56 1.68
N ARG A 128 13.84 -11.05 0.56
CA ARG A 128 13.89 -10.30 -0.70
C ARG A 128 12.77 -10.75 -1.63
N ILE A 129 12.13 -9.80 -2.29
CA ILE A 129 11.19 -10.09 -3.37
C ILE A 129 12.02 -10.47 -4.60
N ALA A 130 11.88 -11.71 -5.06
CA ALA A 130 12.66 -12.26 -6.16
C ALA A 130 11.78 -13.00 -7.16
N LYS A 131 12.26 -13.14 -8.40
CA LYS A 131 11.60 -13.96 -9.42
C LYS A 131 11.67 -15.43 -8.99
N LYS A 132 10.54 -16.15 -9.12
CA LYS A 132 10.53 -17.60 -8.97
C LYS A 132 11.35 -18.22 -10.14
N ASN A 133 12.32 -19.01 -9.80
CA ASN A 133 13.08 -19.84 -10.76
C ASN A 133 12.19 -20.95 -11.32
#